data_0c1f8cd2e457d8625255be4db77c97a0
#
_entry.id   0c1f8cd2e457d8625255be4db77c97a0
#
_cell.length_a   1.000
_cell.length_b   1.000
_cell.length_c   1.000
_cell.angle_alpha   90.00
_cell.angle_beta   90.00
_cell.angle_gamma   90.00
#
_symmetry.space_group_name_H-M   'P 1'
#
loop_
_entity.id
_entity.type
_entity.pdbx_description
1 polymer ?
#
loop_
_entity_poly.entity_id
_entity_poly.type
_entity_poly.pdbx_seq_one_letter_code
_entity_poly.pdbx_strand_id
1 'polypeptide(L)'
;IDLMSISGASDDVAQDIREVLNIDFPISSFDLDSAQMRETILGLDPVKEARVNVHWGEMVQIEIEERRPAIIWRRRDALELLDETGTYVRTASSRLDYPHLNLIAGAGADQHVAQALALYAAARPLAERLRGMVYVGQRRWDVALDRDQRLMLPERDPVQALERIIGLDQAQDLLARDIEVVDMRLESRITLRLGEEALLGSRDVIQMKTGD
;
A
#
# COMPACT_ATOMS: atom_id res chain seq x y z
N ILE A 1 -31.10 -29.89 5.75
CA ILE A 1 -30.75 -28.47 5.53
C ILE A 1 -30.99 -28.17 4.07
N ASP A 2 -31.76 -27.12 3.81
CA ASP A 2 -32.22 -26.76 2.48
C ASP A 2 -31.70 -25.40 2.02
N LEU A 3 -31.04 -24.65 2.92
CA LEU A 3 -30.63 -23.27 2.69
C LEU A 3 -29.25 -22.94 3.27
N MET A 4 -28.49 -22.13 2.53
CA MET A 4 -27.27 -21.49 2.98
C MET A 4 -27.43 -19.96 2.93
N SER A 5 -27.21 -19.31 4.06
CA SER A 5 -27.19 -17.85 4.19
C SER A 5 -25.76 -17.36 4.36
N ILE A 6 -25.35 -16.40 3.55
CA ILE A 6 -24.03 -15.74 3.64
C ILE A 6 -24.26 -14.27 3.92
N SER A 7 -23.59 -13.74 4.94
CA SER A 7 -23.67 -12.34 5.35
C SER A 7 -22.27 -11.74 5.53
N GLY A 8 -22.15 -10.42 5.35
CA GLY A 8 -20.88 -9.71 5.47
C GLY A 8 -19.94 -9.81 4.27
N ALA A 9 -20.34 -10.56 3.23
CA ALA A 9 -19.60 -10.69 1.98
C ALA A 9 -20.26 -9.86 0.87
N SER A 10 -19.45 -9.33 -0.05
CA SER A 10 -19.90 -8.81 -1.34
C SER A 10 -20.48 -9.94 -2.21
N ASP A 11 -21.23 -9.58 -3.24
CA ASP A 11 -21.86 -10.56 -4.12
C ASP A 11 -20.85 -11.49 -4.78
N ASP A 12 -19.71 -10.96 -5.21
CA ASP A 12 -18.62 -11.73 -5.84
C ASP A 12 -18.02 -12.73 -4.84
N VAL A 13 -17.67 -12.30 -3.63
CA VAL A 13 -17.11 -13.17 -2.59
C VAL A 13 -18.13 -14.20 -2.13
N ALA A 14 -19.42 -13.82 -2.02
CA ALA A 14 -20.48 -14.77 -1.69
C ALA A 14 -20.67 -15.83 -2.78
N GLN A 15 -20.46 -15.49 -4.04
CA GLN A 15 -20.46 -16.45 -5.14
C GLN A 15 -19.24 -17.38 -5.05
N ASP A 16 -18.03 -16.85 -4.88
CA ASP A 16 -16.81 -17.64 -4.69
C ASP A 16 -16.95 -18.64 -3.54
N ILE A 17 -17.56 -18.23 -2.43
CA ILE A 17 -17.82 -19.11 -1.28
C ILE A 17 -18.76 -20.26 -1.67
N ARG A 18 -19.83 -19.99 -2.43
CA ARG A 18 -20.72 -21.05 -2.89
C ARG A 18 -20.01 -22.03 -3.81
N GLU A 19 -19.17 -21.54 -4.70
CA GLU A 19 -18.42 -22.34 -5.65
C GLU A 19 -17.39 -23.25 -4.96
N VAL A 20 -16.61 -22.72 -4.00
CA VAL A 20 -15.60 -23.54 -3.32
C VAL A 20 -16.19 -24.53 -2.34
N LEU A 21 -17.32 -24.22 -1.71
CA LEU A 21 -18.02 -25.15 -0.84
C LEU A 21 -18.76 -26.25 -1.62
N ASN A 22 -19.25 -25.91 -2.82
CA ASN A 22 -19.93 -26.83 -3.77
C ASN A 22 -20.90 -27.78 -3.06
N ILE A 23 -21.83 -27.23 -2.26
CA ILE A 23 -22.80 -28.00 -1.50
C ILE A 23 -24.10 -28.12 -2.29
N ASP A 24 -24.52 -29.37 -2.55
CA ASP A 24 -25.81 -29.68 -3.16
C ASP A 24 -26.87 -29.82 -2.10
N PHE A 25 -27.93 -29.02 -2.17
CA PHE A 25 -29.07 -29.08 -1.26
C PHE A 25 -30.21 -29.92 -1.86
N PRO A 26 -30.98 -30.66 -1.03
CA PRO A 26 -30.89 -30.77 0.43
C PRO A 26 -29.76 -31.70 0.91
N ILE A 27 -29.12 -31.36 2.04
CA ILE A 27 -28.04 -32.15 2.64
C ILE A 27 -28.33 -32.45 4.11
N SER A 28 -27.84 -33.59 4.60
CA SER A 28 -27.91 -33.92 6.02
C SER A 28 -26.99 -33.03 6.84
N SER A 29 -27.45 -32.52 7.99
CA SER A 29 -26.61 -31.77 8.91
C SER A 29 -25.44 -32.59 9.49
N PHE A 30 -25.52 -33.90 9.46
CA PHE A 30 -24.44 -34.79 9.91
C PHE A 30 -23.30 -34.91 8.90
N ASP A 31 -23.59 -34.58 7.62
CA ASP A 31 -22.60 -34.64 6.53
C ASP A 31 -21.85 -33.31 6.39
N LEU A 32 -22.19 -32.26 7.17
CA LEU A 32 -21.56 -30.96 7.16
C LEU A 32 -20.53 -30.82 8.28
N ASP A 33 -19.29 -30.63 7.90
CA ASP A 33 -18.21 -30.26 8.82
C ASP A 33 -17.99 -28.73 8.78
N SER A 34 -18.51 -28.04 9.78
CA SER A 34 -18.42 -26.58 9.91
C SER A 34 -16.96 -26.09 10.03
N ALA A 35 -16.06 -26.91 10.61
CA ALA A 35 -14.65 -26.56 10.74
C ALA A 35 -13.94 -26.65 9.38
N GLN A 36 -14.20 -27.70 8.61
CA GLN A 36 -13.66 -27.87 7.27
C GLN A 36 -14.21 -26.79 6.31
N MET A 37 -15.51 -26.49 6.39
CA MET A 37 -16.11 -25.40 5.61
C MET A 37 -15.44 -24.06 5.90
N ARG A 38 -15.24 -23.75 7.19
CA ARG A 38 -14.56 -22.52 7.61
C ARG A 38 -13.14 -22.45 7.06
N GLU A 39 -12.37 -23.53 7.13
CA GLU A 39 -11.01 -23.59 6.62
C GLU A 39 -10.97 -23.38 5.10
N THR A 40 -11.89 -23.99 4.36
CA THR A 40 -12.05 -23.80 2.91
C THR A 40 -12.33 -22.34 2.57
N ILE A 41 -13.26 -21.69 3.29
CA ILE A 41 -13.62 -20.29 3.10
C ILE A 41 -12.42 -19.36 3.41
N LEU A 42 -11.66 -19.63 4.46
CA LEU A 42 -10.47 -18.87 4.83
C LEU A 42 -9.32 -19.01 3.81
N GLY A 43 -9.38 -20.00 2.93
CA GLY A 43 -8.48 -20.13 1.78
C GLY A 43 -8.72 -19.12 0.66
N LEU A 44 -9.83 -18.40 0.68
CA LEU A 44 -10.12 -17.33 -0.28
C LEU A 44 -9.40 -16.03 0.13
N ASP A 45 -8.58 -15.47 -0.76
CA ASP A 45 -7.78 -14.27 -0.49
C ASP A 45 -8.57 -13.07 0.04
N PRO A 46 -9.79 -12.76 -0.47
CA PRO A 46 -10.58 -11.63 0.02
C PRO A 46 -11.16 -11.83 1.43
N VAL A 47 -11.13 -13.06 1.98
CA VAL A 47 -11.71 -13.36 3.28
C VAL A 47 -10.70 -13.16 4.39
N LYS A 48 -11.03 -12.29 5.35
CA LYS A 48 -10.24 -12.06 6.56
C LYS A 48 -10.63 -12.99 7.70
N GLU A 49 -11.94 -13.09 7.97
CA GLU A 49 -12.51 -13.98 8.97
C GLU A 49 -13.77 -14.65 8.45
N ALA A 50 -14.03 -15.87 8.90
CA ALA A 50 -15.23 -16.65 8.62
C ALA A 50 -15.75 -17.35 9.86
N ARG A 51 -17.08 -17.30 10.05
CA ARG A 51 -17.80 -18.09 11.06
C ARG A 51 -18.85 -18.90 10.37
N VAL A 52 -18.91 -20.20 10.67
CA VAL A 52 -19.89 -21.12 10.09
C VAL A 52 -20.68 -21.75 11.23
N ASN A 53 -21.99 -21.50 11.21
CA ASN A 53 -22.94 -22.05 12.17
C ASN A 53 -23.96 -22.94 11.43
N VAL A 54 -24.07 -24.19 11.85
CA VAL A 54 -25.04 -25.14 11.31
C VAL A 54 -26.24 -25.19 12.28
N HIS A 55 -27.39 -24.68 11.81
CA HIS A 55 -28.66 -24.75 12.55
C HIS A 55 -29.38 -26.02 12.14
N TRP A 56 -29.52 -26.94 13.10
CA TRP A 56 -30.07 -28.27 12.88
C TRP A 56 -31.48 -28.23 12.25
N GLY A 57 -31.59 -28.83 11.09
CA GLY A 57 -32.87 -28.92 10.38
C GLY A 57 -33.33 -27.67 9.63
N GLU A 58 -32.55 -26.59 9.65
CA GLU A 58 -32.94 -25.32 9.03
C GLU A 58 -31.95 -24.85 7.96
N MET A 59 -30.83 -24.26 8.38
CA MET A 59 -29.90 -23.63 7.47
C MET A 59 -28.44 -23.70 7.93
N VAL A 60 -27.53 -23.46 6.98
CA VAL A 60 -26.14 -23.11 7.26
C VAL A 60 -26.03 -21.58 7.21
N GLN A 61 -25.59 -20.98 8.31
CA GLN A 61 -25.30 -19.57 8.40
C GLN A 61 -23.79 -19.32 8.33
N ILE A 62 -23.36 -18.49 7.39
CA ILE A 62 -21.97 -18.12 7.18
C ILE A 62 -21.86 -16.61 7.36
N GLU A 63 -21.02 -16.17 8.30
CA GLU A 63 -20.70 -14.77 8.54
C GLU A 63 -19.26 -14.51 8.11
N ILE A 64 -19.06 -13.52 7.26
CA ILE A 64 -17.77 -13.18 6.64
C ILE A 64 -17.34 -11.78 7.03
N GLU A 65 -16.07 -11.62 7.35
CA GLU A 65 -15.38 -10.33 7.32
C GLU A 65 -14.44 -10.32 6.12
N GLU A 66 -14.69 -9.42 5.16
CA GLU A 66 -13.80 -9.24 4.00
C GLU A 66 -12.57 -8.41 4.36
N ARG A 67 -11.43 -8.75 3.73
CA ARG A 67 -10.23 -7.90 3.76
C ARG A 67 -10.49 -6.60 3.04
N ARG A 68 -10.13 -5.51 3.67
CA ARG A 68 -10.22 -4.18 3.07
C ARG A 68 -8.88 -3.78 2.48
N PRO A 69 -8.81 -3.49 1.17
CA PRO A 69 -7.59 -2.95 0.58
C PRO A 69 -7.19 -1.64 1.27
N ALA A 70 -5.92 -1.54 1.65
CA ALA A 70 -5.34 -0.36 2.30
C ALA A 70 -4.31 0.32 1.40
N ILE A 71 -3.66 -0.44 0.50
CA ILE A 71 -2.57 0.06 -0.33
C ILE A 71 -2.48 -0.75 -1.62
N ILE A 72 -1.95 -0.12 -2.69
CA ILE A 72 -1.63 -0.78 -3.96
C ILE A 72 -0.14 -1.08 -3.99
N TRP A 73 0.22 -2.32 -4.25
CA TRP A 73 1.58 -2.71 -4.51
C TRP A 73 1.80 -2.99 -5.99
N ARG A 74 2.69 -2.22 -6.61
CA ARG A 74 3.13 -2.48 -7.98
C ARG A 74 4.24 -3.54 -7.97
N ARG A 75 3.87 -4.74 -8.39
CA ARG A 75 4.79 -5.86 -8.52
C ARG A 75 4.99 -6.20 -9.98
N ARG A 76 6.16 -5.82 -10.55
CA ARG A 76 6.42 -5.95 -12.00
C ARG A 76 5.29 -5.32 -12.83
N ASP A 77 4.49 -6.14 -13.54
CA ASP A 77 3.42 -5.69 -14.43
C ASP A 77 2.02 -5.77 -13.78
N ALA A 78 1.94 -6.18 -12.51
CA ALA A 78 0.68 -6.33 -11.79
C ALA A 78 0.51 -5.24 -10.71
N LEU A 79 -0.75 -4.86 -10.49
CA LEU A 79 -1.17 -4.03 -9.36
C LEU A 79 -1.92 -4.93 -8.39
N GLU A 80 -1.30 -5.21 -7.26
CA GLU A 80 -1.88 -6.03 -6.20
C GLU A 80 -2.43 -5.15 -5.08
N LEU A 81 -3.64 -5.43 -4.62
CA LEU A 81 -4.23 -4.77 -3.47
C LEU A 81 -3.83 -5.55 -2.22
N LEU A 82 -3.26 -4.85 -1.26
CA LEU A 82 -2.89 -5.39 0.03
C LEU A 82 -3.71 -4.74 1.14
N ASP A 83 -4.01 -5.49 2.19
CA ASP A 83 -4.58 -4.95 3.40
C ASP A 83 -3.52 -4.22 4.27
N GLU A 84 -3.93 -3.70 5.42
CA GLU A 84 -3.04 -2.97 6.34
C GLU A 84 -1.88 -3.80 6.89
N THR A 85 -1.99 -5.14 6.85
CA THR A 85 -0.95 -6.08 7.30
C THR A 85 0.01 -6.48 6.17
N GLY A 86 -0.31 -6.13 4.93
CA GLY A 86 0.43 -6.55 3.73
C GLY A 86 -0.08 -7.85 3.12
N THR A 87 -1.21 -8.37 3.61
CA THR A 87 -1.82 -9.57 3.04
C THR A 87 -2.51 -9.24 1.73
N TYR A 88 -2.31 -10.08 0.72
CA TYR A 88 -2.95 -9.95 -0.58
C TYR A 88 -4.47 -10.05 -0.48
N VAL A 89 -5.17 -9.18 -1.20
CA VAL A 89 -6.63 -9.15 -1.28
C VAL A 89 -7.10 -9.58 -2.66
N ARG A 90 -6.65 -8.85 -3.68
CA ARG A 90 -6.94 -9.11 -5.11
C ARG A 90 -6.02 -8.33 -6.02
N THR A 91 -6.02 -8.68 -7.30
CA THR A 91 -5.35 -7.91 -8.36
C THR A 91 -6.28 -6.80 -8.86
N ALA A 92 -5.75 -5.59 -9.05
CA ALA A 92 -6.45 -4.48 -9.67
C ALA A 92 -6.16 -4.44 -11.17
N SER A 93 -7.20 -4.21 -11.98
CA SER A 93 -7.06 -4.06 -13.43
C SER A 93 -6.46 -2.69 -13.78
N SER A 94 -6.78 -1.66 -13.01
CA SER A 94 -6.29 -0.30 -13.21
C SER A 94 -6.06 0.42 -11.89
N ARG A 95 -5.08 1.32 -11.89
CA ARG A 95 -4.87 2.27 -10.79
C ARG A 95 -6.08 3.20 -10.59
N LEU A 96 -6.81 3.47 -11.66
CA LEU A 96 -7.97 4.35 -11.67
C LEU A 96 -9.17 3.78 -10.90
N ASP A 97 -9.24 2.46 -10.75
CA ASP A 97 -10.31 1.79 -10.00
C ASP A 97 -10.20 2.08 -8.49
N TYR A 98 -8.99 2.45 -8.03
CA TYR A 98 -8.69 2.71 -6.61
C TYR A 98 -7.94 4.05 -6.42
N PRO A 99 -8.54 5.20 -6.81
CA PRO A 99 -7.86 6.50 -6.79
C PRO A 99 -7.49 6.96 -5.37
N HIS A 100 -8.21 6.46 -4.36
CA HIS A 100 -8.01 6.80 -2.95
C HIS A 100 -6.90 5.99 -2.26
N LEU A 101 -6.45 4.88 -2.88
CA LEU A 101 -5.38 4.07 -2.30
C LEU A 101 -4.00 4.60 -2.72
N ASN A 102 -3.07 4.54 -1.81
CA ASN A 102 -1.68 4.89 -2.04
C ASN A 102 -0.93 3.79 -2.81
N LEU A 103 0.16 4.14 -3.48
CA LEU A 103 0.95 3.24 -4.31
C LEU A 103 2.32 3.00 -3.69
N ILE A 104 2.66 1.73 -3.50
CA ILE A 104 4.03 1.30 -3.19
C ILE A 104 4.59 0.43 -4.30
N ALA A 105 5.90 0.40 -4.40
CA ALA A 105 6.64 -0.47 -5.32
C ALA A 105 7.91 -1.00 -4.66
N GLY A 106 8.53 -1.97 -5.29
CA GLY A 106 9.79 -2.57 -4.83
C GLY A 106 9.61 -3.95 -4.21
N ALA A 107 10.67 -4.75 -4.30
CA ALA A 107 10.69 -6.09 -3.73
C ALA A 107 10.67 -6.03 -2.20
N GLY A 108 9.78 -6.80 -1.57
CA GLY A 108 9.61 -6.83 -0.11
C GLY A 108 8.78 -5.68 0.47
N ALA A 109 8.23 -4.78 -0.36
CA ALA A 109 7.37 -3.69 0.10
C ALA A 109 6.09 -4.19 0.78
N ASP A 110 5.58 -5.34 0.35
CA ASP A 110 4.44 -6.04 0.93
C ASP A 110 4.62 -6.39 2.42
N GLN A 111 5.86 -6.68 2.83
CA GLN A 111 6.19 -7.00 4.23
C GLN A 111 6.32 -5.75 5.12
N HIS A 112 6.28 -4.56 4.54
CA HIS A 112 6.49 -3.28 5.22
C HIS A 112 5.33 -2.29 5.01
N VAL A 113 4.10 -2.81 4.76
CA VAL A 113 2.91 -1.99 4.51
C VAL A 113 2.60 -1.06 5.68
N ALA A 114 2.69 -1.52 6.92
CA ALA A 114 2.45 -0.68 8.09
C ALA A 114 3.40 0.54 8.13
N GLN A 115 4.67 0.36 7.78
CA GLN A 115 5.65 1.45 7.69
C GLN A 115 5.32 2.39 6.53
N ALA A 116 4.92 1.85 5.37
CA ALA A 116 4.48 2.66 4.24
C ALA A 116 3.26 3.52 4.59
N LEU A 117 2.26 2.97 5.27
CA LEU A 117 1.08 3.71 5.70
C LEU A 117 1.44 4.83 6.69
N ALA A 118 2.38 4.59 7.60
CA ALA A 118 2.89 5.63 8.51
C ALA A 118 3.61 6.76 7.75
N LEU A 119 4.41 6.40 6.74
CA LEU A 119 5.08 7.38 5.86
C LEU A 119 4.05 8.19 5.06
N TYR A 120 3.01 7.57 4.51
CA TYR A 120 1.93 8.27 3.82
C TYR A 120 1.16 9.22 4.76
N ALA A 121 0.94 8.82 6.00
CA ALA A 121 0.33 9.69 7.00
C ALA A 121 1.20 10.93 7.29
N ALA A 122 2.51 10.76 7.42
CA ALA A 122 3.46 11.87 7.61
C ALA A 122 3.58 12.76 6.35
N ALA A 123 3.46 12.16 5.15
CA ALA A 123 3.58 12.84 3.87
C ALA A 123 2.33 13.66 3.48
N ARG A 124 1.29 13.73 4.30
CA ARG A 124 0.05 14.50 4.00
C ARG A 124 0.30 15.93 3.48
N PRO A 125 1.25 16.71 4.03
CA PRO A 125 1.54 18.05 3.49
C PRO A 125 2.02 18.06 2.04
N LEU A 126 2.53 16.92 1.55
CA LEU A 126 3.02 16.74 0.18
C LEU A 126 2.04 15.97 -0.72
N ALA A 127 0.79 15.75 -0.29
CA ALA A 127 -0.15 14.83 -0.95
C ALA A 127 -0.38 15.16 -2.43
N GLU A 128 -0.48 16.43 -2.80
CA GLU A 128 -0.70 16.85 -4.20
C GLU A 128 0.49 16.54 -5.11
N ARG A 129 1.68 16.51 -4.54
CA ARG A 129 2.94 16.26 -5.23
C ARG A 129 3.37 14.80 -5.21
N LEU A 130 2.81 14.02 -4.28
CA LEU A 130 3.21 12.65 -4.02
C LEU A 130 2.74 11.72 -5.15
N ARG A 131 3.67 10.94 -5.73
CA ARG A 131 3.39 9.98 -6.80
C ARG A 131 3.39 8.53 -6.31
N GLY A 132 4.20 8.24 -5.29
CA GLY A 132 4.29 6.91 -4.72
C GLY A 132 5.53 6.76 -3.85
N MET A 133 5.68 5.57 -3.26
CA MET A 133 6.86 5.23 -2.48
C MET A 133 7.47 3.94 -3.00
N VAL A 134 8.80 3.87 -3.00
CA VAL A 134 9.55 2.71 -3.50
C VAL A 134 10.41 2.13 -2.38
N TYR A 135 10.22 0.84 -2.10
CA TYR A 135 11.08 0.12 -1.16
C TYR A 135 12.34 -0.34 -1.87
N VAL A 136 13.48 0.24 -1.52
CA VAL A 136 14.75 0.10 -2.24
C VAL A 136 15.72 -0.79 -1.48
N GLY A 137 16.27 -1.79 -2.19
CA GLY A 137 17.27 -2.71 -1.65
C GLY A 137 16.77 -3.50 -0.45
N GLN A 138 15.47 -3.70 -0.33
CA GLN A 138 14.79 -4.40 0.76
C GLN A 138 15.13 -3.85 2.16
N ARG A 139 15.36 -2.52 2.27
CA ARG A 139 15.77 -1.92 3.55
C ARG A 139 15.32 -0.48 3.80
N ARG A 140 15.02 0.31 2.75
CA ARG A 140 14.68 1.72 2.90
C ARG A 140 13.60 2.17 1.93
N TRP A 141 12.97 3.29 2.23
CA TRP A 141 11.99 3.92 1.38
C TRP A 141 12.57 5.14 0.65
N ASP A 142 12.26 5.25 -0.62
CA ASP A 142 12.37 6.46 -1.40
C ASP A 142 10.96 6.99 -1.68
N VAL A 143 10.74 8.28 -1.48
CA VAL A 143 9.49 8.97 -1.79
C VAL A 143 9.62 9.62 -3.16
N ALA A 144 8.73 9.28 -4.09
CA ALA A 144 8.66 9.87 -5.41
C ALA A 144 7.65 11.01 -5.44
N LEU A 145 8.09 12.19 -5.84
CA LEU A 145 7.25 13.38 -6.01
C LEU A 145 7.07 13.68 -7.51
N ASP A 146 6.27 14.70 -7.80
CA ASP A 146 6.20 15.30 -9.11
C ASP A 146 7.55 15.90 -9.55
N ARG A 147 7.70 16.28 -10.82
CA ARG A 147 8.93 16.80 -11.41
C ARG A 147 10.14 15.88 -11.22
N ASP A 148 9.90 14.56 -11.12
CA ASP A 148 10.93 13.53 -10.91
C ASP A 148 11.77 13.70 -9.64
N GLN A 149 11.31 14.50 -8.69
CA GLN A 149 11.97 14.68 -7.40
C GLN A 149 11.88 13.42 -6.57
N ARG A 150 12.97 13.11 -5.88
CA ARG A 150 13.08 11.94 -5.01
C ARG A 150 13.63 12.31 -3.63
N LEU A 151 12.97 11.80 -2.59
CA LEU A 151 13.44 11.88 -1.22
C LEU A 151 13.95 10.49 -0.82
N MET A 152 15.25 10.35 -0.59
CA MET A 152 15.86 9.10 -0.16
C MET A 152 15.90 9.06 1.37
N LEU A 153 15.07 8.22 1.98
CA LEU A 153 14.97 8.13 3.43
C LEU A 153 16.00 7.15 4.00
N PRO A 154 16.42 7.33 5.26
CA PRO A 154 17.27 6.38 5.94
C PRO A 154 16.53 5.08 6.26
N GLU A 155 17.27 4.02 6.55
CA GLU A 155 16.72 2.74 6.98
C GLU A 155 16.08 2.83 8.38
N ARG A 156 16.69 3.60 9.28
CA ARG A 156 16.16 3.85 10.63
C ARG A 156 15.37 5.16 10.68
N ASP A 157 14.28 5.13 11.41
CA ASP A 157 13.41 6.31 11.64
C ASP A 157 13.04 7.10 10.39
N PRO A 158 12.59 6.42 9.29
CA PRO A 158 12.29 7.08 8.02
C PRO A 158 11.15 8.10 8.13
N VAL A 159 10.21 7.90 9.06
CA VAL A 159 9.09 8.83 9.30
C VAL A 159 9.64 10.16 9.84
N GLN A 160 10.51 10.15 10.83
CA GLN A 160 11.14 11.36 11.39
C GLN A 160 11.97 12.09 10.32
N ALA A 161 12.70 11.32 9.48
CA ALA A 161 13.48 11.92 8.42
C ALA A 161 12.57 12.64 7.40
N LEU A 162 11.44 12.04 7.03
CA LEU A 162 10.44 12.66 6.15
C LEU A 162 9.83 13.92 6.77
N GLU A 163 9.41 13.86 8.03
CA GLU A 163 8.88 15.02 8.76
C GLU A 163 9.90 16.16 8.81
N ARG A 164 11.19 15.85 8.96
CA ARG A 164 12.27 16.84 8.95
C ARG A 164 12.42 17.51 7.59
N ILE A 165 12.31 16.76 6.47
CA ILE A 165 12.31 17.34 5.12
C ILE A 165 11.09 18.25 4.94
N ILE A 166 9.90 17.81 5.36
CA ILE A 166 8.67 18.61 5.27
C ILE A 166 8.80 19.90 6.07
N GLY A 167 9.36 19.85 7.28
CA GLY A 167 9.62 21.04 8.07
C GLY A 167 10.58 22.02 7.42
N LEU A 168 11.63 21.52 6.74
CA LEU A 168 12.55 22.35 5.97
C LEU A 168 11.87 22.96 4.73
N ASP A 169 11.03 22.19 4.06
CA ASP A 169 10.26 22.67 2.93
C ASP A 169 9.32 23.80 3.33
N GLN A 170 8.57 23.63 4.40
CA GLN A 170 7.67 24.66 4.93
C GLN A 170 8.39 25.93 5.39
N ALA A 171 9.63 25.83 5.86
CA ALA A 171 10.41 26.94 6.35
C ALA A 171 11.16 27.71 5.24
N GLN A 172 11.56 27.01 4.16
CA GLN A 172 12.53 27.52 3.19
C GLN A 172 12.16 27.24 1.73
N ASP A 173 10.98 26.71 1.47
CA ASP A 173 10.53 26.28 0.12
C ASP A 173 11.55 25.35 -0.55
N LEU A 174 12.10 24.40 0.21
CA LEU A 174 13.19 23.53 -0.24
C LEU A 174 12.81 22.76 -1.52
N LEU A 175 11.64 22.13 -1.51
CA LEU A 175 11.18 21.29 -2.62
C LEU A 175 10.61 22.11 -3.81
N ALA A 176 10.40 23.41 -3.64
CA ALA A 176 10.04 24.30 -4.74
C ALA A 176 11.24 24.62 -5.65
N ARG A 177 12.46 24.46 -5.14
CA ARG A 177 13.70 24.71 -5.86
C ARG A 177 13.96 23.62 -6.92
N ASP A 178 14.91 23.90 -7.82
CA ASP A 178 15.39 22.95 -8.81
C ASP A 178 16.33 21.91 -8.14
N ILE A 179 15.71 20.97 -7.41
CA ILE A 179 16.36 19.87 -6.70
C ILE A 179 15.77 18.57 -7.22
N GLU A 180 16.63 17.67 -7.68
CA GLU A 180 16.23 16.33 -8.13
C GLU A 180 16.14 15.34 -6.97
N VAL A 181 17.11 15.39 -6.04
CA VAL A 181 17.21 14.42 -4.95
C VAL A 181 17.50 15.12 -3.64
N VAL A 182 16.74 14.77 -2.61
CA VAL A 182 17.05 15.03 -1.20
C VAL A 182 17.47 13.70 -0.55
N ASP A 183 18.74 13.59 -0.21
CA ASP A 183 19.31 12.36 0.34
C ASP A 183 19.50 12.49 1.86
N MET A 184 18.72 11.71 2.61
CA MET A 184 18.71 11.63 4.07
C MET A 184 19.29 10.32 4.60
N ARG A 185 19.90 9.50 3.77
CA ARG A 185 20.42 8.18 4.16
C ARG A 185 21.50 8.26 5.24
N LEU A 186 22.19 9.38 5.32
CA LEU A 186 23.13 9.68 6.41
C LEU A 186 22.44 10.58 7.46
N GLU A 187 22.27 10.08 8.68
CA GLU A 187 21.59 10.78 9.77
C GLU A 187 22.20 12.16 10.09
N SER A 188 23.52 12.27 9.89
CA SER A 188 24.29 13.49 10.25
C SER A 188 24.16 14.65 9.27
N ARG A 189 23.71 14.39 8.02
CA ARG A 189 23.65 15.45 7.00
C ARG A 189 22.60 15.16 5.93
N ILE A 190 22.02 16.24 5.41
CA ILE A 190 21.17 16.23 4.22
C ILE A 190 22.06 16.55 3.02
N THR A 191 21.99 15.74 1.98
CA THR A 191 22.67 15.99 0.72
C THR A 191 21.64 16.31 -0.35
N LEU A 192 21.87 17.35 -1.12
CA LEU A 192 20.98 17.78 -2.20
C LEU A 192 21.66 17.55 -3.52
N ARG A 193 20.95 16.96 -4.50
CA ARG A 193 21.33 16.97 -5.90
C ARG A 193 20.49 18.04 -6.58
N LEU A 194 21.19 19.00 -7.19
CA LEU A 194 20.57 20.09 -7.93
C LEU A 194 20.23 19.63 -9.36
N GLY A 195 19.14 20.16 -9.91
CA GLY A 195 18.80 20.01 -11.31
C GLY A 195 19.69 20.85 -12.24
N GLU A 196 19.51 20.69 -13.54
CA GLU A 196 20.35 21.36 -14.55
C GLU A 196 20.27 22.87 -14.51
N GLU A 197 19.08 23.44 -14.27
CA GLU A 197 18.88 24.89 -14.22
C GLU A 197 19.63 25.53 -13.04
N ALA A 198 19.58 24.91 -11.87
CA ALA A 198 20.30 25.39 -10.68
C ALA A 198 21.83 25.27 -10.86
N LEU A 199 22.30 24.25 -11.59
CA LEU A 199 23.74 24.09 -11.90
C LEU A 199 24.23 25.14 -12.88
N LEU A 200 23.45 25.54 -13.88
CA LEU A 200 23.79 26.59 -14.84
C LEU A 200 23.85 27.96 -14.15
N GLY A 201 22.84 28.30 -13.34
CA GLY A 201 22.84 29.53 -12.56
C GLY A 201 24.02 29.65 -11.58
N SER A 202 24.47 28.53 -11.00
CA SER A 202 25.64 28.51 -10.13
C SER A 202 26.96 28.74 -10.88
N ARG A 203 27.07 28.27 -12.13
CA ARG A 203 28.25 28.52 -12.98
C ARG A 203 28.36 29.98 -13.38
N ASP A 204 27.26 30.63 -13.71
CA ASP A 204 27.23 32.04 -14.09
C ASP A 204 27.64 32.97 -12.94
N VAL A 205 27.23 32.64 -11.70
CA VAL A 205 27.66 33.38 -10.50
C VAL A 205 29.15 33.20 -10.20
N ILE A 206 29.72 32.02 -10.48
CA ILE A 206 31.16 31.78 -10.31
C ILE A 206 31.97 32.53 -11.36
N GLN A 207 31.52 32.60 -12.61
CA GLN A 207 32.20 33.35 -13.66
C GLN A 207 32.17 34.86 -13.43
N MET A 208 31.08 35.41 -12.88
CA MET A 208 31.01 36.82 -12.51
C MET A 208 31.93 37.22 -11.34
N LYS A 209 32.27 36.28 -10.44
CA LYS A 209 33.19 36.53 -9.31
C LYS A 209 34.66 36.39 -9.67
N THR A 210 35.01 35.80 -10.81
CA THR A 210 36.41 35.62 -11.26
C THR A 210 36.80 36.67 -12.33
N GLY A 211 35.96 37.64 -12.64
CA GLY A 211 36.17 38.65 -13.66
C GLY A 211 36.49 40.06 -13.16
N ASP A 212 36.97 40.23 -11.92
CA ASP A 212 37.51 41.47 -11.36
C ASP A 212 38.96 41.33 -10.96
#